data_8db1efd81ad76854218a6ddc59a8453a
#
_entry.id   8db1efd81ad76854218a6ddc59a8453a
#
_cell.length_a   1.000
_cell.length_b   1.000
_cell.length_c   1.000
_cell.angle_alpha   90.00
_cell.angle_beta   90.00
_cell.angle_gamma   90.00
#
_symmetry.space_group_name_H-M   'P 1'
#
loop_
_entity.id
_entity.type
_entity.pdbx_description
1 polymer ?
#
loop_
_entity_poly.entity_id
_entity_poly.type
_entity_poly.pdbx_seq_one_letter_code
_entity_poly.pdbx_strand_id
1 'polypeptide(L)'
;MQRIAGWGPMSDLKARFDKAAEDVKKLAERPDNDTLLKLYALYKQGSEGDVSGPKPGFFDFVGTAKYEAWAKLKGTKSDEAMQKYVDLVKRLGG
;
A
#
# COMPACT_ATOMS: atom_id res chain seq x y z
N MET A 1 -4.28 -24.50 19.21
CA MET A 1 -4.44 -24.09 18.78
C MET A 1 -4.85 -23.59 18.30
N GLN A 2 -4.77 -23.45 17.82
CA GLN A 2 -5.19 -22.93 17.24
C GLN A 2 -5.61 -22.60 16.61
N ARG A 3 -5.88 -22.52 16.11
CA ARG A 3 -6.30 -22.03 15.48
C ARG A 3 -7.07 -21.79 15.09
N ILE A 4 -6.85 -21.89 14.44
CA ILE A 4 -7.84 -21.53 14.35
C ILE A 4 -8.96 -20.87 13.73
N ALA A 5 -10.08 -20.94 14.14
CA ALA A 5 -11.29 -20.35 13.69
C ALA A 5 -11.05 -18.90 13.35
N GLY A 6 -11.60 -18.39 12.25
CA GLY A 6 -11.39 -17.02 11.83
C GLY A 6 -10.09 -16.76 11.08
N TRP A 7 -9.26 -17.74 11.02
CA TRP A 7 -7.99 -17.64 10.34
C TRP A 7 -8.19 -17.96 8.86
N GLY A 8 -8.52 -16.96 8.08
CA GLY A 8 -8.63 -17.12 6.65
C GLY A 8 -7.51 -16.41 5.93
N PRO A 9 -7.39 -16.58 4.60
CA PRO A 9 -6.40 -15.89 3.80
C PRO A 9 -6.41 -14.37 3.97
N MET A 10 -7.59 -13.77 4.16
CA MET A 10 -7.72 -12.32 4.32
C MET A 10 -7.07 -11.85 5.62
N SER A 11 -7.27 -12.58 6.73
CA SER A 11 -6.66 -12.21 8.00
C SER A 11 -5.15 -12.30 7.92
N ASP A 12 -4.64 -13.35 7.28
CA ASP A 12 -3.21 -13.52 7.11
C ASP A 12 -2.63 -12.43 6.22
N LEU A 13 -3.32 -12.10 5.14
CA LEU A 13 -2.89 -11.06 4.21
C LEU A 13 -2.84 -9.70 4.91
N LYS A 14 -3.85 -9.38 5.72
CA LYS A 14 -3.87 -8.11 6.46
C LYS A 14 -2.68 -8.02 7.41
N ALA A 15 -2.37 -9.11 8.09
CA ALA A 15 -1.23 -9.14 8.99
C ALA A 15 0.09 -8.94 8.24
N ARG A 16 0.24 -9.58 7.08
CA ARG A 16 1.43 -9.41 6.26
C ARG A 16 1.53 -8.00 5.69
N PHE A 17 0.39 -7.42 5.34
CA PHE A 17 0.32 -6.04 4.85
C PHE A 17 0.78 -5.07 5.94
N ASP A 18 0.27 -5.23 7.16
CA ASP A 18 0.65 -4.37 8.28
C ASP A 18 2.15 -4.52 8.61
N LYS A 19 2.66 -5.75 8.53
CA LYS A 19 4.09 -5.98 8.76
C LYS A 19 4.93 -5.33 7.68
N ALA A 20 4.50 -5.42 6.42
CA ALA A 20 5.22 -4.80 5.32
C ALA A 20 5.29 -3.28 5.49
N ALA A 21 4.21 -2.66 6.00
CA ALA A 21 4.20 -1.24 6.26
C ALA A 21 5.22 -0.84 7.33
N GLU A 22 5.50 -1.73 8.27
CA GLU A 22 6.57 -1.50 9.24
C GLU A 22 7.94 -1.74 8.62
N ASP A 23 8.07 -2.82 7.85
CA ASP A 23 9.35 -3.21 7.26
C ASP A 23 9.86 -2.16 6.26
N VAL A 24 8.96 -1.50 5.53
CA VAL A 24 9.36 -0.50 4.56
C VAL A 24 10.11 0.66 5.19
N LYS A 25 9.83 0.95 6.45
CA LYS A 25 10.51 2.01 7.19
C LYS A 25 11.95 1.65 7.55
N LYS A 26 12.29 0.37 7.44
CA LYS A 26 13.60 -0.16 7.85
C LYS A 26 14.47 -0.55 6.67
N LEU A 27 14.05 -0.18 5.45
CA LEU A 27 14.85 -0.51 4.27
C LEU A 27 16.22 0.15 4.35
N ALA A 28 17.25 -0.60 3.92
CA ALA A 28 18.62 -0.10 3.95
C ALA A 28 18.81 1.08 3.00
N GLU A 29 18.12 1.05 1.87
CA GLU A 29 18.20 2.12 0.88
C GLU A 29 16.83 2.70 0.65
N ARG A 30 16.77 4.04 0.57
CA ARG A 30 15.53 4.71 0.27
C ARG A 30 15.13 4.44 -1.18
N PRO A 31 13.90 3.95 -1.45
CA PRO A 31 13.44 3.74 -2.82
C PRO A 31 13.38 5.07 -3.58
N ASP A 32 13.42 5.00 -4.91
CA ASP A 32 13.27 6.21 -5.71
C ASP A 32 11.85 6.76 -5.61
N ASN A 33 11.67 7.97 -6.14
CA ASN A 33 10.37 8.65 -6.01
C ASN A 33 9.22 7.89 -6.67
N ASP A 34 9.46 7.30 -7.82
CA ASP A 34 8.40 6.52 -8.49
C ASP A 34 7.98 5.33 -7.65
N THR A 35 8.94 4.64 -7.06
CA THR A 35 8.67 3.50 -6.19
C THR A 35 7.94 3.95 -4.92
N LEU A 36 8.34 5.08 -4.34
CA LEU A 36 7.65 5.62 -3.18
C LEU A 36 6.21 5.97 -3.47
N LEU A 37 5.93 6.53 -4.66
CA LEU A 37 4.56 6.82 -5.06
C LEU A 37 3.76 5.54 -5.25
N LYS A 38 4.37 4.52 -5.82
CA LYS A 38 3.70 3.23 -5.98
C LYS A 38 3.38 2.58 -4.64
N LEU A 39 4.33 2.63 -3.70
CA LEU A 39 4.10 2.14 -2.34
C LEU A 39 2.95 2.88 -1.69
N TYR A 40 2.94 4.20 -1.80
CA TYR A 40 1.87 5.01 -1.25
C TYR A 40 0.51 4.61 -1.82
N ALA A 41 0.44 4.52 -3.15
CA ALA A 41 -0.81 4.20 -3.84
C ALA A 41 -1.34 2.81 -3.45
N LEU A 42 -0.47 1.81 -3.41
CA LEU A 42 -0.86 0.46 -3.02
C LEU A 42 -1.31 0.41 -1.57
N TYR A 43 -0.62 1.14 -0.69
CA TYR A 43 -1.01 1.21 0.71
C TYR A 43 -2.40 1.83 0.87
N LYS A 44 -2.65 2.94 0.18
CA LYS A 44 -3.96 3.60 0.25
C LYS A 44 -5.06 2.71 -0.33
N GLN A 45 -4.81 2.11 -1.48
CA GLN A 45 -5.80 1.23 -2.09
C GLN A 45 -6.08 0.01 -1.21
N GLY A 46 -5.03 -0.55 -0.59
CA GLY A 46 -5.20 -1.69 0.30
C GLY A 46 -5.91 -1.34 1.59
N SER A 47 -5.68 -0.15 2.14
CA SER A 47 -6.23 0.23 3.44
C SER A 47 -7.57 0.96 3.35
N GLU A 48 -7.80 1.75 2.29
CA GLU A 48 -8.99 2.58 2.18
C GLU A 48 -9.85 2.28 0.95
N GLY A 49 -9.33 1.52 -0.01
CA GLY A 49 -10.05 1.27 -1.23
C GLY A 49 -9.84 2.37 -2.26
N ASP A 50 -10.85 2.57 -3.12
CA ASP A 50 -10.75 3.57 -4.20
C ASP A 50 -10.51 4.98 -3.67
N VAL A 51 -9.81 5.77 -4.48
CA VAL A 51 -9.49 7.14 -4.13
C VAL A 51 -10.75 7.92 -3.77
N SER A 52 -10.65 8.71 -2.71
CA SER A 52 -11.76 9.51 -2.21
C SER A 52 -11.21 10.81 -1.64
N GLY A 53 -12.12 11.74 -1.37
CA GLY A 53 -11.76 13.03 -0.85
C GLY A 53 -11.35 14.00 -1.94
N PRO A 54 -11.18 15.27 -1.60
CA PRO A 54 -10.85 16.31 -2.58
C PRO A 54 -9.42 16.15 -3.08
N LYS A 55 -9.22 16.49 -4.34
CA LYS A 55 -7.88 16.54 -4.91
C LYS A 55 -7.12 17.68 -4.23
N PRO A 56 -5.81 17.48 -3.95
CA PRO A 56 -4.99 18.53 -3.32
C PRO A 56 -4.94 19.80 -4.16
N GLY A 57 -4.60 20.91 -3.51
CA GLY A 57 -4.53 22.21 -4.16
C GLY A 57 -3.47 22.27 -5.25
N PHE A 58 -3.62 23.27 -6.12
CA PHE A 58 -2.83 23.39 -7.33
C PHE A 58 -1.31 23.42 -7.07
N PHE A 59 -0.90 24.03 -5.96
CA PHE A 59 0.53 24.15 -5.65
C PHE A 59 1.07 23.02 -4.77
N ASP A 60 0.22 22.08 -4.37
CA ASP A 60 0.68 20.92 -3.60
C ASP A 60 1.08 19.81 -4.56
N PHE A 61 2.29 19.92 -5.11
CA PHE A 61 2.76 19.00 -6.14
C PHE A 61 2.93 17.57 -5.61
N VAL A 62 3.46 17.44 -4.40
CA VAL A 62 3.66 16.12 -3.79
C VAL A 62 2.31 15.46 -3.49
N GLY A 63 1.39 16.22 -2.89
CA GLY A 63 0.05 15.71 -2.60
C GLY A 63 -0.69 15.31 -3.86
N THR A 64 -0.56 16.12 -4.92
CA THR A 64 -1.20 15.82 -6.20
C THR A 64 -0.63 14.54 -6.81
N ALA A 65 0.68 14.36 -6.77
CA ALA A 65 1.31 13.14 -7.30
C ALA A 65 0.83 11.91 -6.55
N LYS A 66 0.74 11.99 -5.23
CA LYS A 66 0.23 10.89 -4.40
C LYS A 66 -1.22 10.58 -4.72
N TYR A 67 -2.05 11.62 -4.80
CA TYR A 67 -3.47 11.46 -5.10
C TYR A 67 -3.66 10.79 -6.46
N GLU A 68 -2.93 11.25 -7.47
CA GLU A 68 -3.04 10.69 -8.82
C GLU A 68 -2.54 9.26 -8.89
N ALA A 69 -1.48 8.93 -8.15
CA ALA A 69 -0.98 7.56 -8.12
C ALA A 69 -2.02 6.62 -7.52
N TRP A 70 -2.69 7.05 -6.45
CA TRP A 70 -3.77 6.28 -5.84
C TRP A 70 -4.97 6.18 -6.80
N ALA A 71 -5.34 7.27 -7.47
CA ALA A 71 -6.45 7.30 -8.40
C ALA A 71 -6.27 6.31 -9.56
N LYS A 72 -5.04 6.06 -9.97
CA LYS A 72 -4.75 5.10 -11.04
C LYS A 72 -5.11 3.67 -10.64
N LEU A 73 -5.23 3.39 -9.35
CA LEU A 73 -5.56 2.05 -8.85
C LEU A 73 -7.05 1.86 -8.66
N LYS A 74 -7.86 2.85 -9.00
CA LYS A 74 -9.31 2.75 -8.84
C LYS A 74 -9.81 1.45 -9.48
N GLY A 75 -10.64 0.73 -8.74
CA GLY A 75 -11.19 -0.54 -9.20
C GLY A 75 -10.36 -1.74 -8.76
N THR A 76 -9.13 -1.52 -8.28
CA THR A 76 -8.32 -2.62 -7.75
C THR A 76 -8.86 -3.02 -6.39
N LYS A 77 -9.05 -4.31 -6.17
CA LYS A 77 -9.56 -4.79 -4.87
C LYS A 77 -8.53 -4.56 -3.79
N SER A 78 -9.01 -4.29 -2.58
CA SER A 78 -8.13 -4.05 -1.44
C SER A 78 -7.14 -5.19 -1.19
N ASP A 79 -7.60 -6.43 -1.27
CA ASP A 79 -6.74 -7.58 -1.02
C ASP A 79 -5.67 -7.72 -2.11
N GLU A 80 -6.00 -7.40 -3.35
CA GLU A 80 -5.03 -7.42 -4.43
C GLU A 80 -3.97 -6.35 -4.21
N ALA A 81 -4.39 -5.15 -3.81
CA ALA A 81 -3.45 -4.06 -3.52
C ALA A 81 -2.55 -4.40 -2.35
N MET A 82 -3.10 -5.03 -1.30
CA MET A 82 -2.31 -5.47 -0.15
C MET A 82 -1.23 -6.46 -0.58
N GLN A 83 -1.60 -7.44 -1.41
CA GLN A 83 -0.65 -8.44 -1.87
C GLN A 83 0.47 -7.81 -2.70
N LYS A 84 0.10 -6.89 -3.58
CA LYS A 84 1.10 -6.19 -4.40
C LYS A 84 2.04 -5.34 -3.54
N TYR A 85 1.50 -4.72 -2.49
CA TYR A 85 2.31 -3.94 -1.56
C TYR A 85 3.33 -4.84 -0.85
N VAL A 86 2.87 -5.96 -0.31
CA VAL A 86 3.74 -6.93 0.35
C VAL A 86 4.85 -7.40 -0.59
N ASP A 87 4.47 -7.74 -1.82
CA ASP A 87 5.43 -8.24 -2.80
C ASP A 87 6.48 -7.17 -3.14
N LEU A 88 6.05 -5.93 -3.29
CA LEU A 88 6.97 -4.84 -3.61
C LEU A 88 7.94 -4.58 -2.47
N VAL A 89 7.46 -4.56 -1.22
CA VAL A 89 8.33 -4.36 -0.06
C VAL A 89 9.37 -5.47 0.01
N LYS A 90 8.97 -6.72 -0.25
CA LYS A 90 9.92 -7.84 -0.25
C LYS A 90 11.00 -7.67 -1.31
N ARG A 91 10.61 -7.23 -2.51
CA ARG A 91 11.60 -7.01 -3.57
C ARG A 91 12.58 -5.91 -3.22
N LEU A 92 12.16 -4.95 -2.38
CA LEU A 92 13.02 -3.86 -1.95
C LEU A 92 13.91 -4.25 -0.77
N GLY A 93 13.77 -5.46 -0.26
CA GLY A 93 14.61 -5.94 0.84
C GLY A 93 13.95 -5.92 2.20
N GLY A 94 12.65 -5.69 2.24
CA GLY A 94 11.91 -5.66 3.50
C GLY A 94 11.38 -6.99 4.00
#